data_72961ffef9e38cc2a2b33cd454a6a2f4
#
_entry.id   72961ffef9e38cc2a2b33cd454a6a2f4
#
_cell.length_a   1.000
_cell.length_b   1.000
_cell.length_c   1.000
_cell.angle_alpha   90.00
_cell.angle_beta   90.00
_cell.angle_gamma   90.00
#
_symmetry.space_group_name_H-M   'P 1'
#
loop_
_entity.id
_entity.type
_entity.pdbx_description
1 polymer ?
#
loop_
_entity_poly.entity_id
_entity_poly.type
_entity_poly.pdbx_seq_one_letter_code
_entity_poly.pdbx_strand_id
1 'polypeptide(L)'
;MGLAGRGEVIERLLAAHEAWFDVDRDHRFAGRTFPGYAEFHSCASQYVLVKRAKLWEAASHEHLFFWNTPRLTAAELDDLVGCITGEGLSLVQPAPDHMTTYLSLAIVADAVDDLAWERVRRTRFRKSFALGWRGWADLRLAVADLSRGRVTTNSQGKPLGKTLQANAFIDDGAAVCAAGCGGARDAARNTARGAVRDGHRLDASAPAFSKEREGR
;
A
#
# COMPACT_ATOMS: atom_id res chain seq x y z
N MET A 1 -6.35 -10.70 -30.51
CA MET A 1 -6.49 -10.13 -29.17
C MET A 1 -5.80 -8.77 -29.20
N GLY A 2 -6.57 -7.67 -29.11
CA GLY A 2 -5.98 -6.33 -28.99
C GLY A 2 -5.57 -6.13 -27.53
N LEU A 3 -4.32 -5.76 -27.28
CA LEU A 3 -3.90 -5.28 -25.96
C LEU A 3 -4.70 -4.02 -25.65
N ALA A 4 -5.27 -3.94 -24.44
CA ALA A 4 -5.93 -2.73 -23.96
C ALA A 4 -4.95 -1.55 -24.03
N GLY A 5 -5.43 -0.41 -24.51
CA GLY A 5 -4.60 0.79 -24.55
C GLY A 5 -4.27 1.28 -23.14
N ARG A 6 -3.15 2.00 -22.97
CA ARG A 6 -2.73 2.55 -21.66
C ARG A 6 -3.84 3.33 -20.94
N GLY A 7 -4.59 4.17 -21.66
CA GLY A 7 -5.70 4.93 -21.11
C GLY A 7 -6.81 4.03 -20.57
N GLU A 8 -7.15 2.98 -21.31
CA GLU A 8 -8.17 2.01 -20.89
C GLU A 8 -7.73 1.25 -19.63
N VAL A 9 -6.46 0.88 -19.51
CA VAL A 9 -5.91 0.25 -18.30
C VAL A 9 -6.01 1.21 -17.11
N ILE A 10 -5.70 2.49 -17.30
CA ILE A 10 -5.84 3.50 -16.23
C ILE A 10 -7.31 3.62 -15.80
N GLU A 11 -8.26 3.71 -16.72
CA GLU A 11 -9.69 3.79 -16.37
C GLU A 11 -10.16 2.54 -15.61
N ARG A 12 -9.72 1.35 -16.00
CA ARG A 12 -10.02 0.11 -15.25
C ARG A 12 -9.44 0.14 -13.83
N LEU A 13 -8.22 0.65 -13.68
CA LEU A 13 -7.59 0.82 -12.38
C LEU A 13 -8.35 1.83 -11.50
N LEU A 14 -8.75 2.97 -12.04
CA LEU A 14 -9.53 3.96 -11.31
C LEU A 14 -10.87 3.37 -10.85
N ALA A 15 -11.61 2.73 -11.77
CA ALA A 15 -12.86 2.04 -11.44
C ALA A 15 -12.70 0.95 -10.36
N ALA A 16 -11.58 0.22 -10.38
CA ALA A 16 -11.28 -0.80 -9.36
C ALA A 16 -11.01 -0.21 -7.97
N HIS A 17 -10.63 1.07 -7.89
CA HIS A 17 -10.36 1.76 -6.62
C HIS A 17 -11.58 2.54 -6.08
N GLU A 18 -12.58 2.89 -6.91
CA GLU A 18 -13.75 3.69 -6.52
C GLU A 18 -14.55 3.11 -5.34
N ALA A 19 -14.46 1.80 -5.09
CA ALA A 19 -15.16 1.17 -3.97
C ALA A 19 -14.59 1.50 -2.58
N TRP A 20 -13.32 1.95 -2.51
CA TRP A 20 -12.58 2.10 -1.25
C TRP A 20 -11.75 3.38 -1.17
N PHE A 21 -11.57 4.08 -2.28
CA PHE A 21 -10.77 5.29 -2.41
C PHE A 21 -11.61 6.42 -2.95
N ASP A 22 -11.31 7.63 -2.53
CA ASP A 22 -11.77 8.84 -3.20
C ASP A 22 -10.92 9.03 -4.45
N VAL A 23 -11.55 8.89 -5.63
CA VAL A 23 -10.85 8.87 -6.94
C VAL A 23 -11.04 10.22 -7.66
N ASP A 24 -9.94 10.78 -8.14
CA ASP A 24 -9.89 12.00 -8.94
C ASP A 24 -9.21 11.73 -10.29
N ARG A 25 -9.81 12.23 -11.38
CA ARG A 25 -9.29 12.13 -12.75
C ARG A 25 -8.64 13.45 -13.14
N ASP A 26 -7.60 13.37 -13.96
CA ASP A 26 -6.82 14.54 -14.40
C ASP A 26 -6.29 15.39 -13.22
N HIS A 27 -5.85 14.70 -12.19
CA HIS A 27 -5.39 15.29 -10.93
C HIS A 27 -4.13 16.14 -11.12
N ARG A 28 -4.16 17.39 -10.68
CA ARG A 28 -3.01 18.30 -10.75
C ARG A 28 -2.21 18.28 -9.46
N PHE A 29 -0.98 17.85 -9.55
CA PHE A 29 -0.07 17.79 -8.41
C PHE A 29 1.36 18.17 -8.82
N ALA A 30 2.04 19.02 -8.04
CA ALA A 30 3.43 19.44 -8.24
C ALA A 30 3.73 19.92 -9.69
N GLY A 31 2.80 20.68 -10.27
CA GLY A 31 2.94 21.22 -11.64
C GLY A 31 2.71 20.19 -12.76
N ARG A 32 2.27 18.96 -12.43
CA ARG A 32 1.97 17.88 -13.39
C ARG A 32 0.48 17.56 -13.35
N THR A 33 -0.01 17.00 -14.46
CA THR A 33 -1.34 16.40 -14.52
C THR A 33 -1.19 14.88 -14.56
N PHE A 34 -1.66 14.21 -13.51
CA PHE A 34 -1.73 12.76 -13.46
C PHE A 34 -3.07 12.30 -14.03
N PRO A 35 -3.12 11.28 -14.90
CA PRO A 35 -4.39 10.75 -15.44
C PRO A 35 -5.37 10.32 -14.36
N GLY A 36 -4.86 9.95 -13.18
CA GLY A 36 -5.67 9.59 -12.05
C GLY A 36 -4.93 9.70 -10.73
N TYR A 37 -5.73 9.89 -9.68
CA TYR A 37 -5.30 9.89 -8.29
C TYR A 37 -6.36 9.21 -7.44
N ALA A 38 -5.95 8.51 -6.40
CA ALA A 38 -6.86 7.89 -5.47
C ALA A 38 -6.34 8.04 -4.04
N GLU A 39 -7.23 8.43 -3.12
CA GLU A 39 -6.89 8.68 -1.72
C GLU A 39 -7.68 7.75 -0.80
N PHE A 40 -6.98 7.15 0.15
CA PHE A 40 -7.59 6.24 1.13
C PHE A 40 -7.19 6.62 2.54
N HIS A 41 -8.19 6.70 3.41
CA HIS A 41 -8.02 6.92 4.85
C HIS A 41 -8.60 5.76 5.65
N SER A 42 -7.79 5.12 6.46
CA SER A 42 -8.25 4.06 7.37
C SER A 42 -7.84 4.40 8.80
N CYS A 43 -8.82 4.39 9.70
CA CYS A 43 -8.60 4.47 11.14
C CYS A 43 -8.98 3.12 11.77
N ALA A 44 -8.01 2.41 12.33
CA ALA A 44 -8.25 1.20 13.11
C ALA A 44 -8.24 1.58 14.60
N SER A 45 -9.42 1.53 15.24
CA SER A 45 -9.57 1.74 16.69
C SER A 45 -9.77 0.39 17.35
N GLN A 46 -8.91 0.02 18.28
CA GLN A 46 -9.10 -1.18 19.10
C GLN A 46 -9.68 -0.78 20.47
N TYR A 47 -10.95 -1.13 20.70
CA TYR A 47 -11.60 -0.93 21.98
C TYR A 47 -11.48 -2.20 22.81
N VAL A 48 -10.91 -2.10 24.01
CA VAL A 48 -11.02 -3.18 25.01
C VAL A 48 -12.36 -3.03 25.72
N LEU A 49 -13.11 -4.12 25.86
CA LEU A 49 -14.48 -4.20 26.43
C LEU A 49 -14.60 -3.73 27.88
N VAL A 50 -13.59 -3.19 28.50
CA VAL A 50 -13.64 -2.59 29.85
C VAL A 50 -13.69 -1.08 29.69
N LYS A 51 -14.81 -0.52 30.11
CA LYS A 51 -15.14 0.91 30.09
C LYS A 51 -13.95 1.79 30.52
N ARG A 52 -13.14 2.32 29.63
CA ARG A 52 -12.30 3.53 29.78
C ARG A 52 -10.90 3.56 29.16
N ALA A 53 -10.46 2.60 28.39
CA ALA A 53 -9.15 2.73 27.76
C ALA A 53 -9.24 2.54 26.24
N LYS A 54 -9.11 3.63 25.49
CA LYS A 54 -8.69 3.63 24.11
C LYS A 54 -7.22 3.17 24.11
N LEU A 55 -6.97 1.90 23.82
CA LEU A 55 -5.63 1.33 24.00
C LEU A 55 -4.64 1.85 22.97
N TRP A 56 -5.08 2.02 21.74
CA TRP A 56 -4.33 2.68 20.67
C TRP A 56 -5.26 2.90 19.47
N GLU A 57 -4.95 3.89 18.69
CA GLU A 57 -5.55 4.19 17.40
C GLU A 57 -4.42 4.25 16.39
N ALA A 58 -4.57 3.55 15.27
CA ALA A 58 -3.59 3.57 14.20
C ALA A 58 -4.28 4.04 12.93
N ALA A 59 -3.86 5.17 12.40
CA ALA A 59 -4.31 5.70 11.13
C ALA A 59 -3.32 5.32 10.02
N SER A 60 -3.84 4.76 8.94
CA SER A 60 -3.08 4.50 7.73
C SER A 60 -3.72 5.24 6.56
N HIS A 61 -2.91 5.94 5.80
CA HIS A 61 -3.32 6.70 4.64
C HIS A 61 -2.60 6.18 3.39
N GLU A 62 -3.24 6.28 2.24
CA GLU A 62 -2.59 5.98 0.96
C GLU A 62 -2.96 7.05 -0.07
N HIS A 63 -1.95 7.63 -0.70
CA HIS A 63 -2.06 8.54 -1.82
C HIS A 63 -1.51 7.83 -3.05
N LEU A 64 -2.38 7.40 -3.95
CA LEU A 64 -2.04 6.60 -5.12
C LEU A 64 -2.14 7.45 -6.38
N PHE A 65 -1.03 7.66 -7.04
CA PHE A 65 -0.90 8.37 -8.30
C PHE A 65 -0.83 7.38 -9.46
N PHE A 66 -1.57 7.65 -10.53
CA PHE A 66 -1.53 6.88 -11.75
C PHE A 66 -0.81 7.66 -12.84
N TRP A 67 0.07 7.00 -13.57
CA TRP A 67 0.81 7.58 -14.68
C TRP A 67 0.76 6.67 -15.91
N ASN A 68 0.73 7.25 -17.10
CA ASN A 68 0.88 6.50 -18.33
C ASN A 68 1.90 7.15 -19.26
N THR A 69 2.66 6.32 -19.98
CA THR A 69 3.66 6.79 -20.94
C THR A 69 3.83 5.78 -22.09
N PRO A 70 4.13 6.22 -23.32
CA PRO A 70 4.44 5.30 -24.39
C PRO A 70 5.67 4.44 -24.10
N ARG A 71 6.68 5.03 -23.45
CA ARG A 71 7.93 4.35 -23.13
C ARG A 71 8.50 4.90 -21.84
N LEU A 72 8.57 4.05 -20.81
CA LEU A 72 9.15 4.43 -19.53
C LEU A 72 10.67 4.30 -19.59
N THR A 73 11.35 5.44 -19.47
CA THR A 73 12.81 5.51 -19.31
C THR A 73 13.21 5.57 -17.85
N ALA A 74 14.47 5.28 -17.54
CA ALA A 74 14.99 5.43 -16.18
C ALA A 74 14.95 6.89 -15.69
N ALA A 75 15.18 7.86 -16.59
CA ALA A 75 15.13 9.28 -16.26
C ALA A 75 13.71 9.74 -15.91
N GLU A 76 12.70 9.36 -16.70
CA GLU A 76 11.30 9.65 -16.40
C GLU A 76 10.85 9.00 -15.08
N LEU A 77 11.27 7.75 -14.84
CA LEU A 77 10.99 7.06 -13.57
C LEU A 77 11.58 7.81 -12.37
N ASP A 78 12.86 8.21 -12.47
CA ASP A 78 13.54 8.92 -11.38
C ASP A 78 12.87 10.28 -11.10
N ASP A 79 12.43 10.97 -12.14
CA ASP A 79 11.73 12.25 -12.04
C ASP A 79 10.34 12.10 -11.42
N LEU A 80 9.56 11.07 -11.80
CA LEU A 80 8.27 10.75 -11.18
C LEU A 80 8.44 10.34 -9.70
N VAL A 81 9.38 9.46 -9.42
CA VAL A 81 9.69 9.03 -8.04
C VAL A 81 10.14 10.22 -7.20
N GLY A 82 11.01 11.08 -7.74
CA GLY A 82 11.45 12.32 -7.08
C GLY A 82 10.29 13.25 -6.74
N CYS A 83 9.36 13.46 -7.68
CA CYS A 83 8.15 14.23 -7.47
C CYS A 83 7.30 13.65 -6.31
N ILE A 84 6.99 12.34 -6.36
CA ILE A 84 6.14 11.70 -5.36
C ILE A 84 6.82 11.65 -3.98
N THR A 85 8.11 11.39 -3.91
CA THR A 85 8.84 11.30 -2.63
C THR A 85 9.29 12.66 -2.09
N GLY A 86 9.31 13.70 -2.91
CA GLY A 86 9.58 15.08 -2.50
C GLY A 86 8.29 15.81 -2.15
N GLU A 87 7.55 16.23 -3.17
CA GLU A 87 6.32 17.02 -3.01
C GLU A 87 5.20 16.22 -2.32
N GLY A 88 5.14 14.90 -2.54
CA GLY A 88 4.16 14.03 -1.90
C GLY A 88 4.25 13.99 -0.38
N LEU A 89 5.39 14.36 0.20
CA LEU A 89 5.51 14.49 1.66
C LEU A 89 4.59 15.59 2.24
N SER A 90 4.16 16.56 1.45
CA SER A 90 3.19 17.59 1.86
C SER A 90 1.79 17.02 2.16
N LEU A 91 1.47 15.85 1.60
CA LEU A 91 0.20 15.14 1.83
C LEU A 91 0.21 14.37 3.16
N VAL A 92 1.39 14.10 3.71
CA VAL A 92 1.52 13.34 4.96
C VAL A 92 1.17 14.22 6.14
N GLN A 93 0.28 13.75 7.00
CA GLN A 93 -0.16 14.44 8.22
C GLN A 93 0.37 13.68 9.47
N PRO A 94 1.58 13.99 9.93
CA PRO A 94 2.15 13.29 11.09
C PRO A 94 1.40 13.65 12.37
N ALA A 95 0.80 12.66 13.01
CA ALA A 95 0.05 12.80 14.26
C ALA A 95 0.47 11.71 15.27
N PRO A 96 0.13 11.83 16.55
CA PRO A 96 0.47 10.79 17.54
C PRO A 96 -0.17 9.43 17.26
N ASP A 97 -1.30 9.40 16.55
CA ASP A 97 -2.05 8.22 16.11
C ASP A 97 -1.71 7.79 14.67
N HIS A 98 -0.89 8.60 13.96
CA HIS A 98 -0.45 8.28 12.61
C HIS A 98 0.55 7.12 12.63
N MET A 99 0.26 6.05 11.91
CA MET A 99 1.17 4.92 11.74
C MET A 99 1.95 5.02 10.42
N THR A 100 1.24 5.04 9.30
CA THR A 100 1.88 4.99 7.98
C THR A 100 1.08 5.76 6.95
N THR A 101 1.78 6.53 6.11
CA THR A 101 1.27 7.01 4.83
C THR A 101 2.00 6.29 3.70
N TYR A 102 1.26 5.68 2.79
CA TYR A 102 1.81 5.14 1.56
C TYR A 102 1.72 6.18 0.46
N LEU A 103 2.88 6.57 -0.07
CA LEU A 103 2.97 7.32 -1.31
C LEU A 103 3.11 6.29 -2.43
N SER A 104 2.05 6.10 -3.19
CA SER A 104 1.94 5.01 -4.16
C SER A 104 1.95 5.55 -5.58
N LEU A 105 2.70 4.89 -6.49
CA LEU A 105 2.80 5.25 -7.89
C LEU A 105 2.60 4.01 -8.77
N ALA A 106 1.53 4.01 -9.54
CA ALA A 106 1.20 2.99 -10.54
C ALA A 106 1.47 3.55 -11.94
N ILE A 107 2.37 2.93 -12.68
CA ILE A 107 2.74 3.36 -14.04
C ILE A 107 2.30 2.29 -15.05
N VAL A 108 1.61 2.71 -16.09
CA VAL A 108 1.26 1.88 -17.26
C VAL A 108 2.03 2.37 -18.47
N ALA A 109 2.91 1.55 -19.03
CA ALA A 109 3.72 1.89 -20.20
C ALA A 109 3.49 0.89 -21.33
N ASP A 110 3.48 1.36 -22.59
CA ASP A 110 3.48 0.41 -23.72
C ASP A 110 4.77 -0.40 -23.72
N ALA A 111 5.92 0.24 -23.40
CA ALA A 111 7.20 -0.42 -23.24
C ALA A 111 7.98 0.17 -22.06
N VAL A 112 8.79 -0.64 -21.40
CA VAL A 112 9.66 -0.23 -20.30
C VAL A 112 11.11 -0.58 -20.63
N ASP A 113 12.01 0.40 -20.52
CA ASP A 113 13.44 0.18 -20.69
C ASP A 113 14.00 -0.76 -19.61
N ASP A 114 14.94 -1.61 -19.96
CA ASP A 114 15.51 -2.58 -19.02
C ASP A 114 16.15 -1.90 -17.80
N LEU A 115 16.78 -0.73 -18.00
CA LEU A 115 17.33 0.06 -16.92
C LEU A 115 16.22 0.59 -15.98
N ALA A 116 15.10 1.06 -16.53
CA ALA A 116 13.94 1.48 -15.74
C ALA A 116 13.34 0.29 -14.98
N TRP A 117 13.21 -0.87 -15.63
CA TRP A 117 12.72 -2.10 -15.04
C TRP A 117 13.53 -2.52 -13.80
N GLU A 118 14.86 -2.52 -13.90
CA GLU A 118 15.74 -2.82 -12.76
C GLU A 118 15.73 -1.72 -11.71
N ARG A 119 15.58 -0.46 -12.10
CA ARG A 119 15.50 0.69 -11.21
C ARG A 119 14.26 0.58 -10.32
N VAL A 120 13.08 0.23 -10.85
CA VAL A 120 11.85 0.00 -10.08
C VAL A 120 12.10 -0.99 -8.93
N ARG A 121 12.72 -2.13 -9.21
CA ARG A 121 12.97 -3.19 -8.22
C ARG A 121 13.89 -2.76 -7.08
N ARG A 122 14.82 -1.84 -7.37
CA ARG A 122 15.81 -1.34 -6.40
C ARG A 122 15.35 -0.10 -5.66
N THR A 123 14.34 0.60 -6.18
CA THR A 123 13.82 1.83 -5.58
C THR A 123 13.25 1.55 -4.20
N ARG A 124 13.72 2.33 -3.22
CA ARG A 124 13.25 2.28 -1.84
C ARG A 124 13.17 3.69 -1.29
N PHE A 125 12.13 3.96 -0.56
CA PHE A 125 11.99 5.22 0.15
C PHE A 125 11.22 4.98 1.43
N ARG A 126 11.75 5.54 2.52
CA ARG A 126 11.07 5.66 3.81
C ARG A 126 11.48 6.96 4.48
N LYS A 127 10.49 7.70 4.94
CA LYS A 127 10.67 8.90 5.75
C LYS A 127 9.98 8.71 7.09
N SER A 128 10.73 8.74 8.19
CA SER A 128 10.19 8.70 9.55
C SER A 128 9.93 10.10 10.06
N PHE A 129 8.87 10.28 10.83
CA PHE A 129 8.51 11.55 11.45
C PHE A 129 8.73 11.45 12.97
N ALA A 130 9.40 12.47 13.55
CA ALA A 130 9.76 12.52 14.97
C ALA A 130 10.40 11.20 15.46
N LEU A 131 11.42 10.70 14.75
CA LEU A 131 12.12 9.44 15.05
C LEU A 131 11.18 8.20 15.06
N GLY A 132 10.06 8.26 14.33
CA GLY A 132 9.05 7.20 14.26
C GLY A 132 7.88 7.37 15.23
N TRP A 133 7.93 8.30 16.18
CA TRP A 133 6.84 8.56 17.13
C TRP A 133 5.56 9.11 16.47
N ARG A 134 5.70 9.69 15.28
CA ARG A 134 4.58 10.22 14.49
C ARG A 134 4.46 9.48 13.14
N GLY A 135 4.82 8.19 13.14
CA GLY A 135 4.72 7.33 11.97
C GLY A 135 5.78 7.57 10.91
N TRP A 136 5.51 7.05 9.73
CA TRP A 136 6.42 7.13 8.59
C TRP A 136 5.66 7.19 7.26
N ALA A 137 6.35 7.61 6.20
CA ALA A 137 5.89 7.50 4.82
C ALA A 137 6.75 6.47 4.07
N ASP A 138 6.11 5.58 3.32
CA ASP A 138 6.76 4.57 2.48
C ASP A 138 6.33 4.73 1.01
N LEU A 139 7.24 4.47 0.08
CA LEU A 139 6.94 4.45 -1.36
C LEU A 139 6.52 3.04 -1.80
N ARG A 140 5.32 2.94 -2.41
CA ARG A 140 4.87 1.80 -3.19
C ARG A 140 4.99 2.13 -4.67
N LEU A 141 5.69 1.31 -5.42
CA LEU A 141 5.91 1.51 -6.84
C LEU A 141 5.56 0.24 -7.61
N ALA A 142 4.72 0.37 -8.63
CA ALA A 142 4.35 -0.70 -9.55
C ALA A 142 4.31 -0.18 -10.98
N VAL A 143 4.85 -0.96 -11.90
CA VAL A 143 4.95 -0.62 -13.32
C VAL A 143 4.50 -1.79 -14.18
N ALA A 144 3.55 -1.56 -15.08
CA ALA A 144 3.12 -2.51 -16.11
C ALA A 144 3.82 -2.20 -17.44
N ASP A 145 4.42 -3.19 -18.03
CA ASP A 145 4.95 -3.22 -19.40
C ASP A 145 3.96 -3.98 -20.28
N LEU A 146 3.16 -3.25 -21.06
CA LEU A 146 2.12 -3.84 -21.89
C LEU A 146 2.72 -4.68 -23.02
N SER A 147 3.88 -4.27 -23.59
CA SER A 147 4.54 -5.01 -24.67
C SER A 147 5.06 -6.38 -24.23
N ARG A 148 5.47 -6.50 -22.97
CA ARG A 148 6.00 -7.73 -22.38
C ARG A 148 4.96 -8.51 -21.58
N GLY A 149 3.75 -7.97 -21.37
CA GLY A 149 2.71 -8.60 -20.56
C GLY A 149 3.10 -8.82 -19.11
N ARG A 150 3.90 -7.93 -18.50
CA ARG A 150 4.49 -8.12 -17.17
C ARG A 150 4.38 -6.91 -16.28
N VAL A 151 4.36 -7.16 -14.98
CA VAL A 151 4.44 -6.12 -13.94
C VAL A 151 5.72 -6.28 -13.12
N THR A 152 6.35 -5.17 -12.79
CA THR A 152 7.45 -5.09 -11.82
C THR A 152 7.08 -4.15 -10.69
N THR A 153 7.63 -4.41 -9.50
CA THR A 153 7.36 -3.61 -8.31
C THR A 153 8.62 -3.43 -7.46
N ASN A 154 8.63 -2.39 -6.63
CA ASN A 154 9.56 -2.34 -5.52
C ASN A 154 9.09 -3.26 -4.37
N SER A 155 9.87 -3.32 -3.29
CA SER A 155 9.58 -4.23 -2.16
C SER A 155 8.22 -3.96 -1.50
N GLN A 156 7.80 -2.69 -1.40
CA GLN A 156 6.54 -2.27 -0.78
C GLN A 156 5.36 -2.27 -1.76
N GLY A 157 5.62 -2.21 -3.06
CA GLY A 157 4.60 -2.13 -4.12
C GLY A 157 3.94 -3.45 -4.49
N LYS A 158 4.29 -4.58 -3.86
CA LYS A 158 3.73 -5.90 -4.21
C LYS A 158 2.20 -5.96 -4.19
N PRO A 159 1.48 -5.38 -3.19
CA PRO A 159 0.02 -5.34 -3.23
C PRO A 159 -0.51 -4.57 -4.45
N LEU A 160 0.05 -3.37 -4.70
CA LEU A 160 -0.29 -2.54 -5.85
C LEU A 160 -0.01 -3.26 -7.18
N GLY A 161 1.10 -4.00 -7.27
CA GLY A 161 1.45 -4.79 -8.44
C GLY A 161 0.44 -5.90 -8.76
N LYS A 162 -0.19 -6.51 -7.75
CA LYS A 162 -1.26 -7.51 -7.97
C LYS A 162 -2.49 -6.87 -8.58
N THR A 163 -2.90 -5.71 -8.08
CA THR A 163 -4.02 -4.94 -8.63
C THR A 163 -3.72 -4.49 -10.05
N LEU A 164 -2.49 -4.00 -10.29
CA LEU A 164 -2.05 -3.58 -11.62
C LEU A 164 -2.04 -4.75 -12.61
N GLN A 165 -1.52 -5.91 -12.22
CA GLN A 165 -1.53 -7.14 -13.04
C GLN A 165 -2.94 -7.57 -13.42
N ALA A 166 -3.86 -7.58 -12.46
CA ALA A 166 -5.24 -8.01 -12.67
C ALA A 166 -6.04 -7.09 -13.61
N ASN A 167 -5.69 -5.79 -13.67
CA ASN A 167 -6.41 -4.81 -14.49
C ASN A 167 -5.72 -4.51 -15.83
N ALA A 168 -4.38 -4.70 -15.92
CA ALA A 168 -3.63 -4.47 -17.16
C ALA A 168 -3.74 -5.64 -18.14
N PHE A 169 -3.89 -6.88 -17.63
CA PHE A 169 -3.84 -8.11 -18.44
C PHE A 169 -5.07 -8.98 -18.18
N ILE A 170 -6.25 -8.42 -18.45
CA ILE A 170 -7.50 -9.17 -18.40
C ILE A 170 -7.60 -10.03 -19.64
N ASP A 171 -7.68 -11.35 -19.48
CA ASP A 171 -8.13 -12.24 -20.55
C ASP A 171 -9.62 -12.00 -20.77
N ASP A 172 -10.01 -11.46 -21.93
CA ASP A 172 -11.40 -11.16 -22.30
C ASP A 172 -12.33 -12.39 -22.24
N GLY A 173 -11.78 -13.57 -22.01
CA GLY A 173 -12.53 -14.81 -21.78
C GLY A 173 -13.08 -14.97 -20.36
N ALA A 174 -12.63 -14.18 -19.36
CA ALA A 174 -13.02 -14.29 -17.96
C ALA A 174 -13.94 -13.15 -17.47
N ALA A 175 -14.27 -12.19 -18.33
CA ALA A 175 -14.97 -10.96 -17.95
C ALA A 175 -16.47 -11.13 -17.61
N VAL A 176 -17.03 -12.33 -17.64
CA VAL A 176 -18.47 -12.56 -17.37
C VAL A 176 -18.76 -12.99 -15.92
N CYS A 177 -17.75 -13.30 -15.09
CA CYS A 177 -17.98 -13.82 -13.74
C CYS A 177 -17.51 -12.94 -12.56
N ALA A 178 -16.92 -11.76 -12.79
CA ALA A 178 -16.33 -10.96 -11.70
C ALA A 178 -17.22 -9.80 -11.18
N ALA A 179 -18.45 -9.66 -11.65
CA ALA A 179 -19.42 -8.70 -11.13
C ALA A 179 -20.20 -9.19 -9.89
N GLY A 180 -19.69 -10.20 -9.21
CA GLY A 180 -20.34 -10.70 -8.00
C GLY A 180 -19.38 -11.47 -7.12
N CYS A 181 -19.21 -10.99 -5.91
CA CYS A 181 -18.70 -11.65 -4.71
C CYS A 181 -17.18 -11.78 -4.48
N GLY A 182 -16.66 -10.98 -3.52
CA GLY A 182 -15.96 -11.61 -2.41
C GLY A 182 -14.46 -11.60 -2.39
N GLY A 183 -13.76 -10.47 -2.67
CA GLY A 183 -12.31 -10.38 -2.42
C GLY A 183 -11.88 -9.71 -1.10
N ALA A 184 -12.76 -8.91 -0.51
CA ALA A 184 -12.40 -8.09 0.67
C ALA A 184 -12.64 -8.79 2.02
N ARG A 185 -13.31 -9.93 2.04
CA ARG A 185 -13.59 -10.65 3.32
C ARG A 185 -12.46 -11.57 3.77
N ASP A 186 -11.56 -11.96 2.92
CA ASP A 186 -10.49 -12.89 3.27
C ASP A 186 -9.22 -12.19 3.80
N ALA A 187 -8.99 -10.95 3.46
CA ALA A 187 -7.88 -10.16 4.02
C ALA A 187 -8.11 -9.85 5.52
N ALA A 188 -9.37 -9.59 5.91
CA ALA A 188 -9.72 -9.34 7.31
C ALA A 188 -9.76 -10.63 8.15
N ARG A 189 -9.98 -11.80 7.56
CA ARG A 189 -9.98 -13.08 8.28
C ARG A 189 -8.59 -13.65 8.50
N ASN A 190 -7.61 -13.32 7.67
CA ASN A 190 -6.26 -13.86 7.80
C ASN A 190 -5.42 -13.13 8.85
N THR A 191 -5.76 -11.89 9.20
CA THR A 191 -5.16 -11.17 10.34
C THR A 191 -5.69 -11.65 11.69
N ALA A 192 -6.90 -12.21 11.76
CA ALA A 192 -7.48 -12.71 13.00
C ALA A 192 -7.08 -14.15 13.33
N ARG A 193 -6.55 -14.93 12.39
CA ARG A 193 -6.11 -16.32 12.62
C ARG A 193 -4.63 -16.49 12.97
N GLY A 194 -3.82 -15.45 12.82
CA GLY A 194 -2.40 -15.46 13.18
C GLY A 194 -2.09 -15.21 14.67
N ALA A 195 -3.08 -14.80 15.46
CA ALA A 195 -2.90 -14.39 16.85
C ALA A 195 -3.27 -15.46 17.90
N VAL A 196 -3.65 -16.67 17.49
CA VAL A 196 -4.06 -17.73 18.43
C VAL A 196 -3.35 -19.04 18.09
N ARG A 197 -2.03 -19.04 18.20
CA ARG A 197 -1.22 -20.27 18.34
C ARG A 197 0.14 -19.91 18.93
N ASP A 198 0.18 -19.59 20.21
CA ASP A 198 1.30 -19.90 21.11
C ASP A 198 0.76 -19.84 22.54
N GLY A 199 -0.07 -20.85 22.87
CA GLY A 199 -0.44 -21.19 24.21
C GLY A 199 0.70 -21.95 24.88
N HIS A 200 1.65 -21.24 25.46
CA HIS A 200 2.64 -21.87 26.31
C HIS A 200 1.98 -22.30 27.60
N ARG A 201 1.90 -23.61 27.79
CA ARG A 201 1.48 -24.31 28.99
C ARG A 201 2.46 -23.94 30.11
N LEU A 202 2.03 -23.11 31.05
CA LEU A 202 2.78 -22.89 32.29
C LEU A 202 2.35 -23.96 33.28
N ASP A 203 3.29 -24.84 33.56
CA ASP A 203 3.23 -25.87 34.57
C ASP A 203 3.31 -25.22 35.96
N ALA A 204 2.35 -25.63 36.83
CA ALA A 204 2.25 -25.15 38.19
C ALA A 204 3.24 -25.91 39.07
N SER A 205 4.26 -25.24 39.56
CA SER A 205 5.06 -25.72 40.71
C SER A 205 5.51 -24.50 41.50
N ALA A 206 4.78 -24.23 42.55
CA ALA A 206 5.21 -23.29 43.57
C ALA A 206 6.28 -23.94 44.48
N PRO A 207 7.31 -23.21 44.90
CA PRO A 207 7.95 -23.48 46.18
C PRO A 207 7.57 -22.44 47.21
N ALA A 208 7.19 -22.95 48.35
CA ALA A 208 6.95 -22.25 49.61
C ALA A 208 8.16 -21.42 50.03
N PHE A 209 7.95 -20.16 50.39
CA PHE A 209 8.97 -19.35 51.03
C PHE A 209 8.65 -19.17 52.49
N SER A 210 9.48 -19.82 53.33
CA SER A 210 9.51 -19.69 54.76
C SER A 210 9.91 -18.30 55.21
N LYS A 211 9.23 -17.81 56.20
CA LYS A 211 9.62 -16.66 57.03
C LYS A 211 10.86 -17.04 57.86
N GLU A 212 11.86 -16.21 57.85
CA GLU A 212 12.73 -16.05 59.01
C GLU A 212 13.04 -14.56 59.25
N ARG A 213 13.01 -14.26 60.51
CA ARG A 213 13.16 -12.98 61.21
C ARG A 213 14.64 -12.71 61.44
N GLU A 214 14.86 -11.48 61.95
CA GLU A 214 15.98 -10.91 62.72
C GLU A 214 16.97 -10.18 61.83
N GLY A 215 17.33 -8.93 62.08
CA GLY A 215 17.45 -8.20 63.35
C GLY A 215 18.78 -7.42 63.30
N ARG A 216 18.73 -6.15 63.22
CA ARG A 216 19.59 -5.12 63.83
C ARG A 216 19.58 -3.83 63.01
#